data_f2bb9efb667bd76a1b35aceac9a71581
#
_entry.id   f2bb9efb667bd76a1b35aceac9a71581
#
_cell.length_a   1.000
_cell.length_b   1.000
_cell.length_c   1.000
_cell.angle_alpha   90.00
_cell.angle_beta   90.00
_cell.angle_gamma   90.00
#
_symmetry.space_group_name_H-M   'P 1'
#
loop_
_entity.id
_entity.type
_entity.pdbx_description
1 polymer ?
#
loop_
_entity_poly.entity_id
_entity_poly.type
_entity_poly.pdbx_seq_one_letter_code
_entity_poly.pdbx_strand_id
1 'polypeptide(L)'
;MHEMDDKILNDDTEQQTAAVIDVCHTAHRRLVAAISGVSDEAVTQPSRLPGWTVGHVLTHLARNADGHFRRLEGALRGEEVARYAGGQSQRDQEIETGALRSAHDLVADVSTSAERLEDVWSRSVIAGWPYRHLLADDNWPTDASPLRRLREVEVHQVDLGFGYTPEDWPEEYVRWELPLVLERLPQRIPDPSSRRRLLAWLIGRADQPGHLEFDPWM
;
A
#
# COMPACT_ATOMS: atom_id res chain seq x y z
N MET A 1 -19.00 30.38 -11.08
CA MET A 1 -19.54 29.03 -10.89
C MET A 1 -18.42 27.99 -10.98
N HIS A 2 -17.54 28.01 -12.00
CA HIS A 2 -16.43 27.07 -12.15
C HIS A 2 -15.38 27.12 -11.01
N GLU A 3 -15.02 28.30 -10.56
CA GLU A 3 -13.98 28.51 -9.52
C GLU A 3 -14.43 28.09 -8.11
N MET A 4 -15.74 28.10 -7.84
CA MET A 4 -16.31 27.67 -6.56
C MET A 4 -16.51 26.15 -6.53
N ASP A 5 -16.79 25.53 -7.65
CA ASP A 5 -16.90 24.07 -7.78
C ASP A 5 -15.51 23.41 -7.66
N ASP A 6 -14.45 24.00 -8.26
CA ASP A 6 -13.07 23.53 -8.14
C ASP A 6 -12.54 23.67 -6.70
N LYS A 7 -12.97 24.68 -5.96
CA LYS A 7 -12.57 24.87 -4.56
C LYS A 7 -13.22 23.85 -3.63
N ILE A 8 -14.51 23.55 -3.83
CA ILE A 8 -15.24 22.54 -3.04
C ILE A 8 -14.65 21.14 -3.28
N LEU A 9 -14.36 20.80 -4.54
CA LEU A 9 -13.73 19.50 -4.88
C LEU A 9 -12.32 19.36 -4.32
N ASN A 10 -11.55 20.45 -4.20
CA ASN A 10 -10.23 20.44 -3.58
C ASN A 10 -10.32 20.28 -2.05
N ASP A 11 -11.23 21.00 -1.38
CA ASP A 11 -11.40 20.93 0.08
C ASP A 11 -11.81 19.48 0.50
N ASP A 12 -12.71 18.82 -0.22
CA ASP A 12 -13.11 17.45 0.04
C ASP A 12 -11.93 16.48 -0.14
N THR A 13 -11.10 16.69 -1.16
CA THR A 13 -9.91 15.85 -1.43
C THR A 13 -8.84 16.03 -0.36
N GLU A 14 -8.60 17.27 0.10
CA GLU A 14 -7.62 17.54 1.16
C GLU A 14 -8.05 16.96 2.50
N GLN A 15 -9.32 17.08 2.87
CA GLN A 15 -9.89 16.45 4.06
C GLN A 15 -9.80 14.91 4.00
N GLN A 16 -10.09 14.33 2.84
CA GLN A 16 -9.94 12.90 2.65
C GLN A 16 -8.48 12.46 2.76
N THR A 17 -7.53 13.17 2.16
CA THR A 17 -6.10 12.85 2.25
C THR A 17 -5.61 12.93 3.69
N ALA A 18 -6.01 13.94 4.47
CA ALA A 18 -5.68 14.06 5.88
C ALA A 18 -6.22 12.89 6.70
N ALA A 19 -7.48 12.50 6.50
CA ALA A 19 -8.07 11.35 7.16
C ALA A 19 -7.34 10.04 6.84
N VAL A 20 -6.93 9.84 5.58
CA VAL A 20 -6.13 8.66 5.18
C VAL A 20 -4.76 8.66 5.87
N ILE A 21 -4.10 9.81 6.00
CA ILE A 21 -2.83 9.94 6.72
C ILE A 21 -2.99 9.48 8.17
N ASP A 22 -4.02 9.94 8.88
CA ASP A 22 -4.26 9.57 10.28
C ASP A 22 -4.49 8.06 10.46
N VAL A 23 -5.27 7.45 9.56
CA VAL A 23 -5.49 5.99 9.56
C VAL A 23 -4.18 5.27 9.26
N CYS A 24 -3.37 5.75 8.32
CA CYS A 24 -2.08 5.15 7.98
C CYS A 24 -1.06 5.26 9.13
N HIS A 25 -0.99 6.39 9.85
CA HIS A 25 -0.20 6.53 11.08
C HIS A 25 -0.60 5.49 12.13
N THR A 26 -1.90 5.23 12.27
CA THR A 26 -2.40 4.20 13.19
C THR A 26 -2.01 2.79 12.72
N ALA A 27 -2.08 2.52 11.42
CA ALA A 27 -1.64 1.27 10.83
C ALA A 27 -0.13 1.02 11.01
N HIS A 28 0.70 2.04 10.81
CA HIS A 28 2.15 1.96 11.06
C HIS A 28 2.46 1.64 12.53
N ARG A 29 1.83 2.35 13.49
CA ARG A 29 2.03 2.05 14.92
C ARG A 29 1.63 0.63 15.28
N ARG A 30 0.50 0.14 14.73
CA ARG A 30 0.05 -1.25 14.93
C ARG A 30 1.03 -2.26 14.35
N LEU A 31 1.50 -2.03 13.12
CA LEU A 31 2.52 -2.87 12.50
C LEU A 31 3.79 -2.93 13.34
N VAL A 32 4.36 -1.79 13.72
CA VAL A 32 5.58 -1.72 14.53
C VAL A 32 5.40 -2.43 15.87
N ALA A 33 4.25 -2.24 16.53
CA ALA A 33 3.94 -2.94 17.78
C ALA A 33 3.87 -4.46 17.57
N ALA A 34 3.25 -4.93 16.48
CA ALA A 34 3.12 -6.36 16.17
C ALA A 34 4.48 -7.05 15.91
N ILE A 35 5.45 -6.32 15.35
CA ILE A 35 6.77 -6.89 15.02
C ILE A 35 7.85 -6.60 16.06
N SER A 36 7.60 -5.77 17.08
CA SER A 36 8.62 -5.29 18.04
C SER A 36 9.30 -6.41 18.83
N GLY A 37 8.65 -7.56 19.00
CA GLY A 37 9.19 -8.72 19.72
C GLY A 37 9.57 -9.90 18.83
N VAL A 38 9.61 -9.72 17.53
CA VAL A 38 9.92 -10.81 16.60
C VAL A 38 11.37 -11.28 16.75
N SER A 39 11.60 -12.61 16.74
CA SER A 39 12.93 -13.21 16.86
C SER A 39 13.58 -13.46 15.50
N ASP A 40 14.91 -13.66 15.51
CA ASP A 40 15.66 -14.04 14.32
C ASP A 40 15.16 -15.36 13.71
N GLU A 41 14.69 -16.29 14.52
CA GLU A 41 14.06 -17.51 14.02
C GLU A 41 12.74 -17.21 13.31
N ALA A 42 11.90 -16.34 13.87
CA ALA A 42 10.60 -16.01 13.31
C ALA A 42 10.69 -15.30 11.96
N VAL A 43 11.69 -14.43 11.75
CA VAL A 43 11.85 -13.71 10.48
C VAL A 43 12.28 -14.64 9.33
N THR A 44 12.84 -15.81 9.64
CA THR A 44 13.18 -16.82 8.63
C THR A 44 12.04 -17.77 8.27
N GLN A 45 10.95 -17.75 9.05
CA GLN A 45 9.79 -18.61 8.77
C GLN A 45 9.03 -18.17 7.51
N PRO A 46 8.37 -19.09 6.82
CA PRO A 46 7.48 -18.73 5.72
C PRO A 46 6.40 -17.74 6.15
N SER A 47 6.19 -16.70 5.35
CA SER A 47 5.02 -15.84 5.45
C SER A 47 3.80 -16.48 4.78
N ARG A 48 2.66 -15.78 4.74
CA ARG A 48 1.49 -16.23 3.96
C ARG A 48 1.64 -16.00 2.45
N LEU A 49 2.68 -15.25 2.03
CA LEU A 49 2.99 -15.09 0.62
C LEU A 49 3.86 -16.26 0.13
N PRO A 50 3.45 -16.97 -0.94
CA PRO A 50 4.23 -18.07 -1.49
C PRO A 50 5.65 -17.63 -1.86
N GLY A 51 6.65 -18.38 -1.37
CA GLY A 51 8.06 -18.13 -1.66
C GLY A 51 8.72 -17.04 -0.80
N TRP A 52 7.96 -16.32 0.04
CA TRP A 52 8.49 -15.27 0.92
C TRP A 52 8.50 -15.68 2.39
N THR A 53 9.58 -15.34 3.08
CA THR A 53 9.64 -15.39 4.56
C THR A 53 9.08 -14.10 5.15
N VAL A 54 8.89 -14.09 6.48
CA VAL A 54 8.57 -12.87 7.22
C VAL A 54 9.60 -11.76 6.96
N GLY A 55 10.90 -12.10 6.89
CA GLY A 55 11.96 -11.14 6.57
C GLY A 55 11.82 -10.49 5.19
N HIS A 56 11.32 -11.23 4.19
CA HIS A 56 11.02 -10.66 2.87
C HIS A 56 9.87 -9.64 2.95
N VAL A 57 8.81 -9.96 3.67
CA VAL A 57 7.66 -9.05 3.85
C VAL A 57 8.08 -7.78 4.59
N LEU A 58 8.87 -7.90 5.66
CA LEU A 58 9.39 -6.74 6.41
C LEU A 58 10.30 -5.87 5.55
N THR A 59 11.20 -6.49 4.78
CA THR A 59 12.07 -5.74 3.85
C THR A 59 11.25 -5.05 2.77
N HIS A 60 10.27 -5.75 2.20
CA HIS A 60 9.36 -5.16 1.21
C HIS A 60 8.64 -3.93 1.79
N LEU A 61 8.09 -4.03 2.99
CA LEU A 61 7.40 -2.91 3.65
C LEU A 61 8.32 -1.70 3.87
N ALA A 62 9.57 -1.93 4.27
CA ALA A 62 10.56 -0.86 4.42
C ALA A 62 10.91 -0.23 3.07
N ARG A 63 11.24 -1.03 2.05
CA ARG A 63 11.56 -0.53 0.69
C ARG A 63 10.39 0.17 0.01
N ASN A 64 9.17 -0.28 0.27
CA ASN A 64 7.98 0.39 -0.21
C ASN A 64 7.86 1.81 0.38
N ALA A 65 8.05 1.97 1.70
CA ALA A 65 8.05 3.29 2.35
C ALA A 65 9.16 4.20 1.79
N ASP A 66 10.38 3.69 1.62
CA ASP A 66 11.50 4.44 1.04
C ASP A 66 11.21 4.87 -0.40
N GLY A 67 10.54 4.02 -1.18
CA GLY A 67 10.13 4.37 -2.55
C GLY A 67 9.15 5.54 -2.58
N HIS A 68 8.16 5.53 -1.69
CA HIS A 68 7.22 6.64 -1.52
C HIS A 68 7.95 7.92 -1.05
N PHE A 69 8.79 7.80 -0.01
CA PHE A 69 9.60 8.89 0.50
C PHE A 69 10.47 9.53 -0.58
N ARG A 70 11.23 8.72 -1.31
CA ARG A 70 12.10 9.18 -2.39
C ARG A 70 11.35 10.00 -3.44
N ARG A 71 10.18 9.51 -3.85
CA ARG A 71 9.34 10.17 -4.84
C ARG A 71 8.81 11.51 -4.35
N LEU A 72 8.30 11.57 -3.13
CA LEU A 72 7.78 12.79 -2.53
C LEU A 72 8.88 13.81 -2.26
N GLU A 73 10.06 13.38 -1.80
CA GLU A 73 11.23 14.25 -1.67
C GLU A 73 11.65 14.88 -3.01
N GLY A 74 11.62 14.10 -4.09
CA GLY A 74 11.84 14.63 -5.44
C GLY A 74 10.80 15.68 -5.79
N ALA A 75 9.53 15.37 -5.60
CA ALA A 75 8.43 16.29 -5.90
C ALA A 75 8.55 17.62 -5.11
N LEU A 76 8.92 17.58 -3.83
CA LEU A 76 9.16 18.79 -3.02
C LEU A 76 10.33 19.66 -3.55
N ARG A 77 11.29 19.06 -4.27
CA ARG A 77 12.38 19.81 -4.92
C ARG A 77 12.08 20.20 -6.37
N GLY A 78 10.89 19.87 -6.87
CA GLY A 78 10.55 20.10 -8.28
C GLY A 78 11.17 19.12 -9.25
N GLU A 79 11.53 17.91 -8.77
CA GLU A 79 12.18 16.86 -9.53
C GLU A 79 11.23 15.67 -9.69
N GLU A 80 11.19 15.10 -10.88
CA GLU A 80 10.52 13.84 -11.14
C GLU A 80 11.49 12.68 -10.85
N VAL A 81 11.21 11.91 -9.81
CA VAL A 81 12.11 10.85 -9.32
C VAL A 81 11.36 9.53 -9.25
N ALA A 82 11.93 8.49 -9.85
CA ALA A 82 11.42 7.12 -9.77
C ALA A 82 11.43 6.60 -8.32
N ARG A 83 10.45 5.78 -7.96
CA ARG A 83 10.40 5.13 -6.64
C ARG A 83 11.67 4.31 -6.35
N TYR A 84 12.12 3.55 -7.33
CA TYR A 84 13.32 2.71 -7.26
C TYR A 84 14.31 3.19 -8.30
N ALA A 85 15.51 3.55 -7.89
CA ALA A 85 16.54 4.14 -8.77
C ALA A 85 16.96 3.20 -9.92
N GLY A 86 17.07 1.91 -9.65
CA GLY A 86 17.37 0.86 -10.63
C GLY A 86 16.14 0.06 -11.06
N GLY A 87 14.94 0.60 -10.86
CA GLY A 87 13.68 -0.05 -11.26
C GLY A 87 13.35 -1.30 -10.44
N GLN A 88 12.49 -2.14 -11.02
CA GLN A 88 11.97 -3.35 -10.36
C GLN A 88 13.09 -4.34 -9.99
N SER A 89 14.09 -4.50 -10.84
CA SER A 89 15.19 -5.44 -10.60
C SER A 89 16.01 -5.09 -9.36
N GLN A 90 16.29 -3.79 -9.14
CA GLN A 90 16.97 -3.37 -7.92
C GLN A 90 16.10 -3.61 -6.68
N ARG A 91 14.82 -3.27 -6.75
CA ARG A 91 13.85 -3.53 -5.67
C ARG A 91 13.85 -5.00 -5.26
N ASP A 92 13.74 -5.89 -6.23
CA ASP A 92 13.67 -7.33 -5.98
C ASP A 92 14.96 -7.84 -5.35
N GLN A 93 16.13 -7.38 -5.83
CA GLN A 93 17.42 -7.71 -5.24
C GLN A 93 17.56 -7.16 -3.80
N GLU A 94 17.09 -5.96 -3.53
CA GLU A 94 17.09 -5.36 -2.18
C GLU A 94 16.19 -6.14 -1.22
N ILE A 95 15.05 -6.67 -1.68
CA ILE A 95 14.19 -7.52 -0.88
C ILE A 95 14.87 -8.84 -0.56
N GLU A 96 15.43 -9.53 -1.56
CA GLU A 96 16.13 -10.81 -1.37
C GLU A 96 17.31 -10.68 -0.40
N THR A 97 18.16 -9.68 -0.58
CA THR A 97 19.31 -9.48 0.30
C THR A 97 18.93 -8.97 1.68
N GLY A 98 17.93 -8.10 1.74
CA GLY A 98 17.46 -7.50 2.98
C GLY A 98 16.74 -8.50 3.89
N ALA A 99 16.08 -9.50 3.33
CA ALA A 99 15.37 -10.53 4.10
C ALA A 99 16.26 -11.39 4.99
N LEU A 100 17.57 -11.39 4.74
CA LEU A 100 18.56 -12.17 5.49
C LEU A 100 19.10 -11.45 6.74
N ARG A 101 18.67 -10.24 7.01
CA ARG A 101 19.10 -9.43 8.17
C ARG A 101 18.51 -9.95 9.47
N SER A 102 19.10 -9.50 10.59
CA SER A 102 18.57 -9.79 11.93
C SER A 102 17.14 -9.21 12.10
N ALA A 103 16.36 -9.83 12.98
CA ALA A 103 15.05 -9.32 13.36
C ALA A 103 15.12 -7.86 13.86
N HIS A 104 16.13 -7.55 14.69
CA HIS A 104 16.38 -6.19 15.16
C HIS A 104 16.54 -5.19 14.01
N ASP A 105 17.37 -5.51 13.01
CA ASP A 105 17.62 -4.60 11.89
C ASP A 105 16.40 -4.46 10.98
N LEU A 106 15.64 -5.54 10.78
CA LEU A 106 14.39 -5.51 10.01
C LEU A 106 13.32 -4.65 10.68
N VAL A 107 13.14 -4.79 11.99
CA VAL A 107 12.18 -3.98 12.76
C VAL A 107 12.58 -2.50 12.77
N ALA A 108 13.86 -2.22 12.99
CA ALA A 108 14.37 -0.85 12.96
C ALA A 108 14.19 -0.20 11.57
N ASP A 109 14.43 -0.94 10.50
CA ASP A 109 14.26 -0.47 9.12
C ASP A 109 12.78 -0.15 8.80
N VAL A 110 11.85 -1.02 9.18
CA VAL A 110 10.40 -0.77 9.00
C VAL A 110 9.97 0.48 9.78
N SER A 111 10.39 0.62 11.05
CA SER A 111 10.05 1.78 11.88
C SER A 111 10.60 3.08 11.27
N THR A 112 11.91 3.11 11.00
CA THR A 112 12.58 4.32 10.51
C THR A 112 12.06 4.74 9.13
N SER A 113 11.81 3.80 8.24
CA SER A 113 11.26 4.10 6.90
C SER A 113 9.83 4.63 6.97
N ALA A 114 9.00 4.11 7.90
CA ALA A 114 7.66 4.64 8.14
C ALA A 114 7.70 6.07 8.70
N GLU A 115 8.52 6.35 9.72
CA GLU A 115 8.69 7.69 10.30
C GLU A 115 9.14 8.73 9.27
N ARG A 116 10.12 8.37 8.41
CA ARG A 116 10.58 9.24 7.32
C ARG A 116 9.47 9.53 6.31
N LEU A 117 8.66 8.54 6.00
CA LEU A 117 7.53 8.70 5.09
C LEU A 117 6.45 9.62 5.70
N GLU A 118 6.16 9.49 6.98
CA GLU A 118 5.21 10.35 7.71
C GLU A 118 5.67 11.82 7.74
N ASP A 119 6.99 12.03 7.95
CA ASP A 119 7.57 13.38 7.88
C ASP A 119 7.39 14.01 6.49
N VAL A 120 7.70 13.27 5.43
CA VAL A 120 7.55 13.83 4.07
C VAL A 120 6.09 14.04 3.68
N TRP A 121 5.13 13.26 4.19
CA TRP A 121 3.71 13.57 4.02
C TRP A 121 3.33 14.91 4.66
N SER A 122 3.78 15.14 5.90
CA SER A 122 3.53 16.40 6.61
C SER A 122 4.05 17.59 5.82
N ARG A 123 5.26 17.49 5.25
CA ARG A 123 5.83 18.53 4.38
C ARG A 123 5.10 18.67 3.05
N SER A 124 4.61 17.57 2.48
CA SER A 124 3.84 17.56 1.24
C SER A 124 2.46 18.21 1.41
N VAL A 125 1.80 18.00 2.54
CA VAL A 125 0.54 18.71 2.91
C VAL A 125 0.78 20.22 2.93
N ILE A 126 1.82 20.69 3.64
CA ILE A 126 2.17 22.11 3.72
C ILE A 126 2.48 22.70 2.33
N ALA A 127 3.11 21.92 1.46
CA ALA A 127 3.46 22.33 0.09
C ALA A 127 2.32 22.17 -0.92
N GLY A 128 1.14 21.72 -0.51
CA GLY A 128 -0.02 21.49 -1.40
C GLY A 128 0.18 20.34 -2.38
N TRP A 129 0.92 19.30 -2.01
CA TRP A 129 1.17 18.11 -2.81
C TRP A 129 1.69 18.41 -4.23
N PRO A 130 2.94 18.90 -4.37
CA PRO A 130 3.50 19.21 -5.68
C PRO A 130 3.51 17.98 -6.58
N TYR A 131 3.36 18.19 -7.89
CA TYR A 131 3.25 17.11 -8.89
C TYR A 131 2.04 16.17 -8.68
N ARG A 132 0.91 16.74 -8.25
CA ARG A 132 -0.34 15.99 -8.05
C ARG A 132 -0.79 15.20 -9.30
N HIS A 133 -0.42 15.61 -10.48
CA HIS A 133 -1.04 15.14 -11.69
C HIS A 133 -0.26 14.13 -12.53
N LEU A 134 1.06 14.00 -12.39
CA LEU A 134 1.83 13.04 -13.21
C LEU A 134 3.22 12.78 -12.62
N LEU A 135 3.59 11.50 -12.51
CA LEU A 135 4.98 11.08 -12.37
C LEU A 135 5.21 9.84 -13.23
N ALA A 136 6.32 9.80 -13.94
CA ALA A 136 6.59 8.95 -15.09
C ALA A 136 6.47 7.44 -14.86
N ASP A 137 6.84 6.94 -13.68
CA ASP A 137 7.01 5.50 -13.48
C ASP A 137 5.78 4.75 -12.94
N ASP A 138 4.86 5.42 -12.22
CA ASP A 138 3.77 4.76 -11.51
C ASP A 138 2.38 5.33 -11.82
N ASN A 139 2.30 6.36 -12.61
CA ASN A 139 1.06 6.96 -13.12
C ASN A 139 0.00 7.28 -12.05
N TRP A 140 0.41 7.66 -10.82
CA TRP A 140 -0.49 8.07 -9.75
C TRP A 140 -0.04 9.40 -9.10
N PRO A 141 -1.00 10.23 -8.65
CA PRO A 141 -0.71 11.54 -8.06
C PRO A 141 -0.02 11.41 -6.68
N THR A 142 0.78 12.40 -6.30
CA THR A 142 1.55 12.36 -5.04
C THR A 142 0.67 12.27 -3.79
N ASP A 143 -0.50 12.87 -3.80
CA ASP A 143 -1.50 12.81 -2.73
C ASP A 143 -2.18 11.44 -2.58
N ALA A 144 -2.04 10.56 -3.55
CA ALA A 144 -2.46 9.15 -3.42
C ALA A 144 -1.46 8.29 -2.61
N SER A 145 -0.28 8.84 -2.25
CA SER A 145 0.74 8.12 -1.50
C SER A 145 0.23 7.53 -0.18
N PRO A 146 -0.51 8.26 0.68
CA PRO A 146 -1.00 7.71 1.94
C PRO A 146 -1.94 6.51 1.76
N LEU A 147 -2.89 6.57 0.83
CA LEU A 147 -3.82 5.47 0.58
C LEU A 147 -3.11 4.23 0.02
N ARG A 148 -2.16 4.44 -0.91
CA ARG A 148 -1.35 3.35 -1.45
C ARG A 148 -0.50 2.69 -0.37
N ARG A 149 0.07 3.50 0.53
CA ARG A 149 0.84 2.98 1.66
C ARG A 149 -0.03 2.25 2.66
N LEU A 150 -1.22 2.77 2.96
CA LEU A 150 -2.18 2.10 3.84
C LEU A 150 -2.52 0.70 3.32
N ARG A 151 -2.79 0.56 2.02
CA ARG A 151 -2.99 -0.75 1.37
C ARG A 151 -1.83 -1.70 1.63
N GLU A 152 -0.60 -1.28 1.40
CA GLU A 152 0.59 -2.11 1.63
C GLU A 152 0.68 -2.59 3.08
N VAL A 153 0.44 -1.69 4.02
CA VAL A 153 0.51 -2.02 5.44
C VAL A 153 -0.60 -2.99 5.85
N GLU A 154 -1.85 -2.73 5.47
CA GLU A 154 -3.00 -3.56 5.85
C GLU A 154 -2.90 -4.98 5.25
N VAL A 155 -2.58 -5.08 3.97
CA VAL A 155 -2.47 -6.36 3.28
C VAL A 155 -1.28 -7.17 3.82
N HIS A 156 -0.11 -6.57 3.87
CA HIS A 156 1.09 -7.30 4.27
C HIS A 156 1.18 -7.57 5.78
N GLN A 157 0.43 -6.85 6.62
CA GLN A 157 0.27 -7.24 8.02
C GLN A 157 -0.49 -8.57 8.16
N VAL A 158 -1.44 -8.85 7.27
CA VAL A 158 -2.07 -10.19 7.17
C VAL A 158 -1.05 -11.23 6.72
N ASP A 159 -0.20 -10.89 5.74
CA ASP A 159 0.80 -11.80 5.18
C ASP A 159 1.91 -12.19 6.16
N LEU A 160 2.21 -11.35 7.15
CA LEU A 160 3.13 -11.68 8.25
C LEU A 160 2.67 -12.89 9.08
N GLY A 161 1.36 -13.13 9.18
CA GLY A 161 0.83 -14.29 9.89
C GLY A 161 0.83 -14.17 11.42
N PHE A 162 0.98 -12.96 11.98
CA PHE A 162 1.05 -12.68 13.42
C PHE A 162 -0.33 -12.43 14.07
N GLY A 163 -1.36 -13.05 13.53
CA GLY A 163 -2.72 -12.99 14.09
C GLY A 163 -3.58 -11.85 13.55
N TYR A 164 -3.02 -10.90 12.82
CA TYR A 164 -3.81 -9.90 12.10
C TYR A 164 -4.50 -10.54 10.89
N THR A 165 -5.79 -10.23 10.72
CA THR A 165 -6.64 -10.84 9.70
C THR A 165 -7.46 -9.77 8.97
N PRO A 166 -8.12 -10.07 7.83
CA PRO A 166 -9.01 -9.12 7.16
C PRO A 166 -10.16 -8.60 8.02
N GLU A 167 -10.57 -9.31 9.07
CA GLU A 167 -11.58 -8.87 10.04
C GLU A 167 -11.10 -7.70 10.90
N ASP A 168 -9.78 -7.50 10.99
CA ASP A 168 -9.16 -6.41 11.75
C ASP A 168 -8.95 -5.14 10.91
N TRP A 169 -9.24 -5.18 9.61
CA TRP A 169 -9.08 -4.01 8.74
C TRP A 169 -9.99 -2.86 9.18
N PRO A 170 -9.46 -1.62 9.28
CA PRO A 170 -10.28 -0.46 9.58
C PRO A 170 -11.40 -0.27 8.55
N GLU A 171 -12.59 0.06 9.03
CA GLU A 171 -13.75 0.32 8.15
C GLU A 171 -13.45 1.42 7.12
N GLU A 172 -12.67 2.44 7.52
CA GLU A 172 -12.21 3.49 6.64
C GLU A 172 -11.36 2.94 5.49
N TYR A 173 -10.43 2.03 5.77
CA TYR A 173 -9.62 1.38 4.73
C TYR A 173 -10.52 0.59 3.77
N VAL A 174 -11.41 -0.23 4.27
CA VAL A 174 -12.32 -1.04 3.46
C VAL A 174 -13.20 -0.14 2.58
N ARG A 175 -13.75 0.94 3.13
CA ARG A 175 -14.58 1.90 2.39
C ARG A 175 -13.83 2.58 1.25
N TRP A 176 -12.55 2.89 1.42
CA TRP A 176 -11.74 3.53 0.38
C TRP A 176 -11.22 2.53 -0.65
N GLU A 177 -10.81 1.35 -0.20
CA GLU A 177 -10.13 0.37 -1.06
C GLU A 177 -11.12 -0.48 -1.87
N LEU A 178 -12.25 -0.88 -1.28
CA LEU A 178 -13.18 -1.79 -1.92
C LEU A 178 -13.72 -1.27 -3.27
N PRO A 179 -14.13 0.00 -3.42
CA PRO A 179 -14.52 0.53 -4.73
C PRO A 179 -13.43 0.43 -5.79
N LEU A 180 -12.17 0.71 -5.43
CA LEU A 180 -11.02 0.65 -6.33
C LEU A 180 -10.72 -0.79 -6.80
N VAL A 181 -10.86 -1.74 -5.90
CA VAL A 181 -10.70 -3.17 -6.22
C VAL A 181 -11.83 -3.64 -7.12
N LEU A 182 -13.08 -3.25 -6.83
CA LEU A 182 -14.25 -3.62 -7.63
C LEU A 182 -14.19 -3.03 -9.05
N GLU A 183 -13.71 -1.81 -9.23
CA GLU A 183 -13.52 -1.20 -10.54
C GLU A 183 -12.55 -2.01 -11.42
N ARG A 184 -11.51 -2.55 -10.82
CA ARG A 184 -10.48 -3.34 -11.51
C ARG A 184 -10.81 -4.83 -11.60
N LEU A 185 -11.81 -5.29 -10.88
CA LEU A 185 -12.17 -6.70 -10.80
C LEU A 185 -12.41 -7.37 -12.15
N PRO A 186 -13.11 -6.75 -13.13
CA PRO A 186 -13.32 -7.37 -14.44
C PRO A 186 -12.03 -7.68 -15.22
N GLN A 187 -11.00 -6.86 -15.05
CA GLN A 187 -9.71 -7.06 -15.72
C GLN A 187 -8.90 -8.20 -15.08
N ARG A 188 -9.13 -8.48 -13.79
CA ARG A 188 -8.44 -9.54 -13.03
C ARG A 188 -9.06 -10.93 -13.19
N ILE A 189 -10.17 -11.04 -13.88
CA ILE A 189 -10.81 -12.32 -14.17
C ILE A 189 -10.61 -12.61 -15.66
N PRO A 190 -9.61 -13.42 -16.04
CA PRO A 190 -9.29 -13.67 -17.44
C PRO A 190 -10.39 -14.46 -18.17
N ASP A 191 -11.02 -15.43 -17.47
CA ASP A 191 -12.04 -16.30 -18.06
C ASP A 191 -13.41 -15.61 -18.23
N PRO A 192 -13.94 -15.53 -19.47
CA PRO A 192 -15.26 -14.94 -19.74
C PRO A 192 -16.43 -15.65 -19.04
N SER A 193 -16.34 -16.96 -18.80
CA SER A 193 -17.38 -17.70 -18.08
C SER A 193 -17.43 -17.30 -16.60
N SER A 194 -16.27 -17.11 -15.98
CA SER A 194 -16.14 -16.61 -14.62
C SER A 194 -16.71 -15.20 -14.48
N ARG A 195 -16.46 -14.30 -15.45
CA ARG A 195 -17.08 -12.96 -15.47
C ARG A 195 -18.61 -13.02 -15.51
N ARG A 196 -19.21 -13.94 -16.31
CA ARG A 196 -20.65 -14.11 -16.37
C ARG A 196 -21.22 -14.64 -15.03
N ARG A 197 -20.54 -15.59 -14.38
CA ARG A 197 -20.96 -16.09 -13.06
C ARG A 197 -20.91 -15.02 -12.00
N LEU A 198 -19.81 -14.24 -11.97
CA LEU A 198 -19.70 -13.09 -11.06
C LEU A 198 -20.84 -12.08 -11.28
N LEU A 199 -21.07 -11.68 -12.54
CA LEU A 199 -22.15 -10.74 -12.86
C LEU A 199 -23.50 -11.28 -12.42
N ALA A 200 -23.81 -12.55 -12.70
CA ALA A 200 -25.09 -13.17 -12.32
C ALA A 200 -25.29 -13.15 -10.80
N TRP A 201 -24.24 -13.41 -10.02
CA TRP A 201 -24.29 -13.30 -8.57
C TRP A 201 -24.50 -11.86 -8.09
N LEU A 202 -23.72 -10.91 -8.59
CA LEU A 202 -23.82 -9.49 -8.20
C LEU A 202 -25.22 -8.89 -8.46
N ILE A 203 -25.93 -9.33 -9.51
CA ILE A 203 -27.29 -8.88 -9.80
C ILE A 203 -28.38 -9.80 -9.24
N GLY A 204 -28.04 -10.72 -8.32
CA GLY A 204 -28.99 -11.62 -7.66
C GLY A 204 -29.61 -12.68 -8.58
N ARG A 205 -28.89 -13.17 -9.59
CA ARG A 205 -29.33 -14.21 -10.52
C ARG A 205 -28.59 -15.54 -10.35
N ALA A 206 -27.75 -15.63 -9.32
CA ALA A 206 -27.09 -16.83 -8.85
C ALA A 206 -26.83 -16.71 -7.34
N ASP A 207 -26.85 -17.83 -6.63
CA ASP A 207 -26.66 -17.86 -5.17
C ASP A 207 -25.21 -17.58 -4.77
N GLN A 208 -24.25 -18.07 -5.57
CA GLN A 208 -22.81 -17.85 -5.38
C GLN A 208 -22.10 -17.81 -6.74
N PRO A 209 -20.97 -17.08 -6.84
CA PRO A 209 -20.21 -17.02 -8.10
C PRO A 209 -19.46 -18.33 -8.42
N GLY A 210 -19.42 -19.29 -7.49
CA GLY A 210 -18.56 -20.45 -7.55
C GLY A 210 -17.09 -20.10 -7.36
N HIS A 211 -16.20 -21.06 -7.68
CA HIS A 211 -14.75 -20.77 -7.67
C HIS A 211 -14.42 -19.81 -8.80
N LEU A 212 -13.77 -18.68 -8.44
CA LEU A 212 -13.25 -17.68 -9.36
C LEU A 212 -11.73 -17.70 -9.27
N GLU A 213 -11.06 -17.81 -10.40
CA GLU A 213 -9.63 -17.60 -10.50
C GLU A 213 -9.36 -16.13 -10.79
N PHE A 214 -8.48 -15.53 -10.02
CA PHE A 214 -8.03 -14.16 -10.20
C PHE A 214 -6.56 -14.14 -10.59
N ASP A 215 -6.20 -13.24 -11.48
CA ASP A 215 -4.80 -12.91 -11.67
C ASP A 215 -4.22 -12.39 -10.33
N PRO A 216 -2.92 -12.62 -10.06
CA PRO A 216 -2.29 -12.15 -8.84
C PRO A 216 -2.57 -10.66 -8.60
N TRP A 217 -2.86 -10.34 -7.35
CA TRP A 217 -3.07 -8.96 -6.93
C TRP A 217 -1.70 -8.34 -6.64
N MET A 218 -1.20 -7.56 -7.58
CA MET A 218 0.02 -6.76 -7.43
C MET A 218 -0.12 -5.41 -8.11
#